data_8916c46f64cb5ee33172482ab3b636ce
#
_entry.id   8916c46f64cb5ee33172482ab3b636ce
#
_cell.length_a   1.000
_cell.length_b   1.000
_cell.length_c   1.000
_cell.angle_alpha   90.00
_cell.angle_beta   90.00
_cell.angle_gamma   90.00
#
_symmetry.space_group_name_H-M   'P 1'
#
loop_
_entity.id
_entity.type
_entity.pdbx_description
1 polymer ?
#
loop_
_entity_poly.entity_id
_entity_poly.type
_entity_poly.pdbx_seq_one_letter_code
_entity_poly.pdbx_strand_id
1 'polypeptide(L)'
;VISKIIKYASSLVPGITDKFNDIDEAMRLGFNWSKGPFEMLKEIGVKNFFERLDNFENNKFLEDLSKSKDENFYGERQQYTDLETLGKIKPKALKLDKNNSAEIYRFNDFNIVEFTTKANALDYDSMDSLKNATDKPLIIINEAMQFSAGVNLSYTMNFADKGDFKSIEKFVKYFQETCKHLKYSKFPVVSAPSGLALGGGFEVLCQSNFVAS
;
A
#
# COMPACT_ATOMS: atom_id res chain seq x y z
N VAL A 1 -5.39 -27.92 -4.13
CA VAL A 1 -4.83 -26.65 -4.67
C VAL A 1 -3.91 -26.01 -3.62
N ILE A 2 -4.39 -25.74 -2.41
CA ILE A 2 -3.61 -25.04 -1.35
C ILE A 2 -2.31 -25.77 -1.02
N SER A 3 -2.32 -27.10 -0.88
CA SER A 3 -1.13 -27.88 -0.60
C SER A 3 -0.04 -27.75 -1.69
N LYS A 4 -0.43 -27.63 -2.95
CA LYS A 4 0.51 -27.37 -4.05
C LYS A 4 1.14 -25.99 -3.96
N ILE A 5 0.35 -24.99 -3.58
CA ILE A 5 0.83 -23.61 -3.39
C ILE A 5 1.84 -23.57 -2.24
N ILE A 6 1.50 -24.16 -1.10
CA ILE A 6 2.39 -24.21 0.07
C ILE A 6 3.67 -24.99 -0.27
N LYS A 7 3.56 -26.13 -0.94
CA LYS A 7 4.72 -26.91 -1.36
C LYS A 7 5.64 -26.11 -2.29
N TYR A 8 5.10 -25.40 -3.26
CA TYR A 8 5.89 -24.53 -4.15
C TYR A 8 6.53 -23.38 -3.37
N ALA A 9 5.75 -22.64 -2.57
CA ALA A 9 6.28 -21.55 -1.76
C ALA A 9 7.42 -22.03 -0.84
N SER A 10 7.25 -23.18 -0.20
CA SER A 10 8.28 -23.78 0.65
C SER A 10 9.56 -24.15 -0.09
N SER A 11 9.48 -24.50 -1.37
CA SER A 11 10.66 -24.81 -2.18
C SER A 11 11.53 -23.58 -2.49
N LEU A 12 10.99 -22.38 -2.28
CA LEU A 12 11.73 -21.13 -2.45
C LEU A 12 12.55 -20.75 -1.22
N VAL A 13 12.36 -21.46 -0.11
CA VAL A 13 13.10 -21.26 1.14
C VAL A 13 14.17 -22.35 1.28
N PRO A 14 15.46 -22.02 1.50
CA PRO A 14 16.06 -20.70 1.62
C PRO A 14 16.56 -20.12 0.28
N GLY A 15 16.31 -20.77 -0.85
CA GLY A 15 16.95 -20.47 -2.13
C GLY A 15 16.70 -19.04 -2.66
N ILE A 16 15.51 -18.50 -2.41
CA ILE A 16 15.13 -17.13 -2.82
C ILE A 16 15.15 -16.18 -1.62
N THR A 17 14.68 -16.64 -0.47
CA THR A 17 14.71 -15.89 0.79
C THR A 17 14.85 -16.86 1.96
N ASP A 18 15.58 -16.45 2.99
CA ASP A 18 15.66 -17.20 4.25
C ASP A 18 14.42 -16.97 5.14
N LYS A 19 13.63 -15.96 4.80
CA LYS A 19 12.46 -15.52 5.57
C LYS A 19 11.19 -15.89 4.82
N PHE A 20 10.55 -16.99 5.18
CA PHE A 20 9.29 -17.42 4.55
C PHE A 20 8.18 -16.36 4.64
N ASN A 21 8.22 -15.45 5.62
CA ASN A 21 7.27 -14.35 5.76
C ASN A 21 7.34 -13.36 4.57
N ASP A 22 8.51 -13.21 3.94
CA ASP A 22 8.68 -12.35 2.75
C ASP A 22 7.85 -12.88 1.58
N ILE A 23 7.70 -14.20 1.48
CA ILE A 23 6.86 -14.83 0.44
C ILE A 23 5.38 -14.53 0.70
N ASP A 24 4.95 -14.60 1.95
CA ASP A 24 3.58 -14.24 2.32
C ASP A 24 3.29 -12.77 2.01
N GLU A 25 4.22 -11.90 2.33
CA GLU A 25 4.12 -10.47 2.03
C GLU A 25 4.06 -10.21 0.53
N ALA A 26 4.92 -10.87 -0.26
CA ALA A 26 4.92 -10.77 -1.72
C ALA A 26 3.57 -11.19 -2.33
N MET A 27 2.95 -12.25 -1.79
CA MET A 27 1.64 -12.70 -2.26
C MET A 27 0.52 -11.74 -1.89
N ARG A 28 0.58 -11.14 -0.70
CA ARG A 28 -0.38 -10.13 -0.28
C ARG A 28 -0.26 -8.85 -1.10
N LEU A 29 0.95 -8.33 -1.25
CA LEU A 29 1.20 -7.07 -1.96
C LEU A 29 1.08 -7.20 -3.48
N GLY A 30 1.64 -8.29 -4.05
CA GLY A 30 1.69 -8.48 -5.50
C GLY A 30 0.38 -9.01 -6.09
N PHE A 31 -0.38 -9.80 -5.35
CA PHE A 31 -1.57 -10.50 -5.84
C PHE A 31 -2.83 -10.19 -5.03
N ASN A 32 -2.74 -9.27 -4.08
CA ASN A 32 -3.85 -8.87 -3.20
C ASN A 32 -4.51 -10.05 -2.46
N TRP A 33 -3.71 -11.03 -2.06
CA TRP A 33 -4.20 -12.14 -1.27
C TRP A 33 -4.47 -11.69 0.17
N SER A 34 -5.52 -12.20 0.79
CA SER A 34 -5.82 -11.96 2.20
C SER A 34 -4.83 -12.64 3.13
N LYS A 35 -4.23 -13.76 2.69
CA LYS A 35 -3.26 -14.57 3.45
C LYS A 35 -2.23 -15.15 2.50
N GLY A 36 -0.98 -15.16 2.93
CA GLY A 36 0.08 -15.84 2.22
C GLY A 36 0.11 -17.34 2.45
N PRO A 37 0.94 -18.09 1.69
CA PRO A 37 1.01 -19.56 1.76
C PRO A 37 1.34 -20.11 3.16
N PHE A 38 2.24 -19.47 3.89
CA PHE A 38 2.66 -19.94 5.21
C PHE A 38 1.69 -19.53 6.31
N GLU A 39 0.98 -18.40 6.14
CA GLU A 39 -0.17 -18.05 6.99
C GLU A 39 -1.29 -19.09 6.84
N MET A 40 -1.54 -19.56 5.60
CA MET A 40 -2.50 -20.64 5.34
C MET A 40 -2.03 -21.96 6.00
N LEU A 41 -0.74 -22.28 5.93
CA LEU A 41 -0.18 -23.47 6.57
C LEU A 41 -0.38 -23.42 8.08
N LYS A 42 -0.10 -22.27 8.72
CA LYS A 42 -0.35 -22.06 10.15
C LYS A 42 -1.81 -22.33 10.53
N GLU A 43 -2.76 -21.84 9.74
CA GLU A 43 -4.19 -22.04 10.03
C GLU A 43 -4.67 -23.47 9.81
N ILE A 44 -4.13 -24.16 8.80
CA ILE A 44 -4.42 -25.58 8.58
C ILE A 44 -3.87 -26.40 9.73
N GLY A 45 -2.79 -25.96 10.35
CA GLY A 45 -1.98 -26.69 11.33
C GLY A 45 -0.99 -27.63 10.66
N VAL A 46 0.23 -27.65 11.18
CA VAL A 46 1.35 -28.42 10.63
C VAL A 46 1.00 -29.92 10.57
N LYS A 47 0.44 -30.47 11.64
CA LYS A 47 0.01 -31.87 11.71
C LYS A 47 -1.03 -32.19 10.63
N ASN A 48 -2.10 -31.41 10.55
CA ASN A 48 -3.19 -31.62 9.59
C ASN A 48 -2.71 -31.50 8.14
N PHE A 49 -1.73 -30.62 7.90
CA PHE A 49 -1.14 -30.45 6.58
C PHE A 49 -0.37 -31.69 6.15
N PHE A 50 0.52 -32.23 7.01
CA PHE A 50 1.32 -33.41 6.68
C PHE A 50 0.50 -34.70 6.59
N GLU A 51 -0.59 -34.84 7.35
CA GLU A 51 -1.51 -35.98 7.21
C GLU A 51 -2.16 -36.07 5.81
N ARG A 52 -2.20 -34.96 5.07
CA ARG A 52 -2.85 -34.85 3.75
C ARG A 52 -1.87 -34.56 2.61
N LEU A 53 -0.59 -34.50 2.89
CA LEU A 53 0.43 -34.23 1.91
C LEU A 53 1.07 -35.54 1.43
N ASP A 54 0.84 -35.88 0.18
CA ASP A 54 1.27 -37.17 -0.40
C ASP A 54 2.79 -37.29 -0.55
N ASN A 55 3.50 -36.18 -0.84
CA ASN A 55 4.95 -36.17 -1.00
C ASN A 55 5.53 -34.75 -0.84
N PHE A 56 6.63 -34.63 -0.09
CA PHE A 56 7.40 -33.39 0.09
C PHE A 56 8.92 -33.59 0.04
N GLU A 57 9.37 -34.72 -0.51
CA GLU A 57 10.80 -35.01 -0.71
C GLU A 57 11.47 -33.89 -1.54
N ASN A 58 12.72 -33.61 -1.19
CA ASN A 58 13.52 -32.52 -1.75
C ASN A 58 12.98 -31.11 -1.42
N ASN A 59 12.18 -30.97 -0.38
CA ASN A 59 11.74 -29.67 0.15
C ASN A 59 12.27 -29.50 1.56
N LYS A 60 13.45 -28.89 1.68
CA LYS A 60 14.17 -28.75 2.95
C LYS A 60 13.32 -28.11 4.05
N PHE A 61 12.59 -27.04 3.73
CA PHE A 61 11.73 -26.38 4.71
C PHE A 61 10.66 -27.32 5.26
N LEU A 62 9.97 -28.05 4.38
CA LEU A 62 8.93 -29.00 4.83
C LEU A 62 9.52 -30.21 5.56
N GLU A 63 10.70 -30.70 5.14
CA GLU A 63 11.40 -31.77 5.84
C GLU A 63 11.77 -31.37 7.27
N ASP A 64 12.33 -30.17 7.44
CA ASP A 64 12.70 -29.66 8.77
C ASP A 64 11.45 -29.40 9.63
N LEU A 65 10.40 -28.84 9.05
CA LEU A 65 9.12 -28.61 9.73
C LEU A 65 8.45 -29.93 10.15
N SER A 66 8.50 -30.97 9.29
CA SER A 66 7.94 -32.28 9.61
C SER A 66 8.65 -32.98 10.76
N LYS A 67 9.98 -32.78 10.90
CA LYS A 67 10.80 -33.31 11.99
C LYS A 67 10.58 -32.57 13.29
N SER A 68 10.53 -31.22 13.24
CA SER A 68 10.32 -30.38 14.41
C SER A 68 8.90 -30.48 14.97
N LYS A 69 7.92 -30.73 14.09
CA LYS A 69 6.47 -30.69 14.40
C LYS A 69 6.05 -29.40 15.10
N ASP A 70 6.73 -28.30 14.77
CA ASP A 70 6.51 -27.01 15.40
C ASP A 70 5.23 -26.37 14.84
N GLU A 71 4.15 -26.45 15.60
CA GLU A 71 2.87 -25.79 15.29
C GLU A 71 2.98 -24.26 15.38
N ASN A 72 4.01 -23.74 16.04
CA ASN A 72 4.26 -22.31 16.19
C ASN A 72 5.38 -21.78 15.27
N PHE A 73 5.78 -22.55 14.23
CA PHE A 73 6.87 -22.21 13.33
C PHE A 73 6.77 -20.79 12.75
N TYR A 74 5.54 -20.31 12.58
CA TYR A 74 5.29 -18.99 12.03
C TYR A 74 5.59 -17.87 13.04
N GLY A 75 5.65 -18.22 14.34
CA GLY A 75 5.72 -17.25 15.42
C GLY A 75 4.46 -16.41 15.56
N GLU A 76 4.45 -15.51 16.50
CA GLU A 76 3.50 -14.40 16.49
C GLU A 76 3.97 -13.41 15.41
N ARG A 77 3.04 -12.99 14.57
CA ARG A 77 3.28 -11.87 13.66
C ARG A 77 3.87 -10.76 14.53
N GLN A 78 5.05 -10.29 14.19
CA GLN A 78 5.57 -9.11 14.83
C GLN A 78 4.53 -8.02 14.55
N GLN A 79 3.60 -7.86 15.47
CA GLN A 79 2.69 -6.73 15.41
C GLN A 79 3.61 -5.53 15.62
N TYR A 80 3.73 -4.73 14.58
CA TYR A 80 4.31 -3.41 14.71
C TYR A 80 3.36 -2.56 15.56
N THR A 81 3.21 -2.97 16.85
CA THR A 81 2.30 -2.35 17.82
C THR A 81 2.71 -0.91 18.12
N ASP A 82 3.95 -0.55 17.79
CA ASP A 82 4.52 0.77 18.06
C ASP A 82 4.49 1.70 16.83
N LEU A 83 4.00 1.25 15.66
CA LEU A 83 3.83 2.14 14.53
C LEU A 83 2.84 3.26 14.88
N GLU A 84 3.25 4.48 14.68
CA GLU A 84 2.35 5.63 14.73
C GLU A 84 1.48 5.61 13.47
N THR A 85 0.29 5.06 13.60
CA THR A 85 -0.72 5.06 12.53
C THR A 85 -1.28 6.47 12.35
N LEU A 86 -1.83 6.75 11.17
CA LEU A 86 -2.50 8.03 10.90
C LEU A 86 -3.62 8.30 11.93
N GLY A 87 -4.34 7.26 12.34
CA GLY A 87 -5.35 7.33 13.40
C GLY A 87 -4.80 7.77 14.76
N LYS A 88 -3.53 7.46 15.09
CA LYS A 88 -2.85 7.92 16.32
C LYS A 88 -2.29 9.34 16.17
N ILE A 89 -1.91 9.74 14.95
CA ILE A 89 -1.32 11.04 14.65
C ILE A 89 -2.39 12.13 14.55
N LYS A 90 -3.49 11.88 13.85
CA LYS A 90 -4.55 12.87 13.59
C LYS A 90 -5.08 13.58 14.84
N PRO A 91 -5.35 12.90 15.98
CA PRO A 91 -5.78 13.57 17.20
C PRO A 91 -4.76 14.53 17.82
N LYS A 92 -3.48 14.35 17.51
CA LYS A 92 -2.36 15.17 18.00
C LYS A 92 -1.93 16.24 16.99
N ALA A 93 -2.42 16.17 15.75
CA ALA A 93 -2.05 17.06 14.65
C ALA A 93 -3.00 18.24 14.55
N LEU A 94 -2.47 19.37 14.10
CA LEU A 94 -3.29 20.53 13.76
C LEU A 94 -3.89 20.32 12.37
N LYS A 95 -5.20 20.26 12.28
CA LYS A 95 -5.89 20.24 11.00
C LYS A 95 -5.79 21.60 10.35
N LEU A 96 -5.15 21.68 9.19
CA LEU A 96 -4.93 22.93 8.47
C LEU A 96 -6.06 23.22 7.49
N ASP A 97 -6.49 22.22 6.73
CA ASP A 97 -7.48 22.36 5.69
C ASP A 97 -8.25 21.06 5.44
N LYS A 98 -9.41 21.18 4.84
CA LYS A 98 -10.24 20.08 4.36
C LYS A 98 -11.08 20.55 3.19
N ASN A 99 -11.00 19.81 2.09
CA ASN A 99 -11.95 19.93 0.99
C ASN A 99 -12.72 18.62 0.78
N ASN A 100 -13.39 18.45 -0.36
CA ASN A 100 -14.20 17.27 -0.62
C ASN A 100 -13.35 15.99 -0.87
N SER A 101 -12.05 16.14 -1.16
CA SER A 101 -11.21 15.07 -1.68
C SER A 101 -9.96 14.77 -0.87
N ALA A 102 -9.58 15.69 0.05
CA ALA A 102 -8.42 15.50 0.91
C ALA A 102 -8.51 16.29 2.21
N GLU A 103 -7.73 15.88 3.17
CA GLU A 103 -7.47 16.58 4.44
C GLU A 103 -5.99 16.87 4.59
N ILE A 104 -5.65 18.07 5.07
CA ILE A 104 -4.27 18.49 5.34
C ILE A 104 -4.10 18.67 6.84
N TYR A 105 -3.08 18.04 7.39
CA TYR A 105 -2.70 18.15 8.79
C TYR A 105 -1.27 18.65 8.93
N ARG A 106 -0.97 19.35 10.02
CA ARG A 106 0.39 19.64 10.48
C ARG A 106 0.68 18.84 11.73
N PHE A 107 1.75 18.06 11.66
CA PHE A 107 2.25 17.32 12.80
C PHE A 107 3.76 17.62 12.96
N ASN A 108 4.12 18.21 14.10
CA ASN A 108 5.46 18.76 14.30
C ASN A 108 5.84 19.72 13.14
N ASP A 109 6.96 19.49 12.47
CA ASP A 109 7.49 20.36 11.42
C ASP A 109 7.15 19.92 10.00
N PHE A 110 6.20 18.98 9.81
CA PHE A 110 5.79 18.50 8.49
C PHE A 110 4.28 18.50 8.29
N ASN A 111 3.87 18.54 7.05
CA ASN A 111 2.49 18.40 6.64
C ASN A 111 2.18 16.94 6.28
N ILE A 112 0.93 16.58 6.48
CA ILE A 112 0.37 15.29 6.07
C ILE A 112 -0.81 15.57 5.16
N VAL A 113 -0.88 14.91 4.02
CA VAL A 113 -2.07 14.88 3.15
C VAL A 113 -2.64 13.46 3.14
N GLU A 114 -3.93 13.36 3.43
CA GLU A 114 -4.73 12.15 3.32
C GLU A 114 -5.84 12.38 2.30
N PHE A 115 -5.96 11.49 1.31
CA PHE A 115 -7.09 11.51 0.38
C PHE A 115 -8.32 10.89 1.04
N THR A 116 -9.50 11.47 0.79
CA THR A 116 -10.75 11.09 1.45
C THR A 116 -11.88 10.73 0.47
N THR A 117 -11.60 10.72 -0.82
CA THR A 117 -12.55 10.28 -1.86
C THR A 117 -12.78 8.78 -1.81
N LYS A 118 -13.83 8.31 -2.46
CA LYS A 118 -14.02 6.88 -2.67
C LYS A 118 -12.82 6.30 -3.42
N ALA A 119 -12.23 5.25 -2.84
CA ALA A 119 -11.04 4.59 -3.37
C ALA A 119 -9.81 5.51 -3.48
N ASN A 120 -9.79 6.63 -2.75
CA ASN A 120 -8.75 7.65 -2.81
C ASN A 120 -8.46 8.12 -4.25
N ALA A 121 -9.53 8.21 -5.07
CA ALA A 121 -9.44 8.66 -6.44
C ALA A 121 -9.13 10.16 -6.49
N LEU A 122 -8.27 10.56 -7.44
CA LEU A 122 -7.72 11.90 -7.55
C LEU A 122 -8.57 12.78 -8.47
N ASP A 123 -8.85 13.97 -8.02
CA ASP A 123 -9.53 15.03 -8.75
C ASP A 123 -8.81 16.38 -8.54
N TYR A 124 -9.46 17.48 -8.96
CA TYR A 124 -8.87 18.80 -8.83
C TYR A 124 -8.57 19.16 -7.36
N ASP A 125 -9.53 18.89 -6.46
CA ASP A 125 -9.41 19.22 -5.05
C ASP A 125 -8.27 18.45 -4.35
N SER A 126 -8.09 17.18 -4.68
CA SER A 126 -6.98 16.38 -4.14
C SER A 126 -5.63 16.89 -4.63
N MET A 127 -5.53 17.27 -5.92
CA MET A 127 -4.30 17.82 -6.48
C MET A 127 -4.00 19.22 -5.93
N ASP A 128 -5.02 20.02 -5.65
CA ASP A 128 -4.87 21.32 -5.02
C ASP A 128 -4.33 21.18 -3.58
N SER A 129 -4.87 20.22 -2.81
CA SER A 129 -4.38 19.90 -1.48
C SER A 129 -2.91 19.49 -1.47
N LEU A 130 -2.47 18.66 -2.42
CA LEU A 130 -1.06 18.30 -2.55
C LEU A 130 -0.17 19.51 -2.79
N LYS A 131 -0.59 20.40 -3.68
CA LYS A 131 0.16 21.60 -4.03
C LYS A 131 0.26 22.58 -2.86
N ASN A 132 -0.84 22.77 -2.12
CA ASN A 132 -0.91 23.70 -0.99
C ASN A 132 -0.15 23.19 0.24
N ALA A 133 0.08 21.87 0.35
CA ALA A 133 0.76 21.28 1.50
C ALA A 133 2.30 21.30 1.40
N THR A 134 2.89 21.87 0.36
CA THR A 134 4.35 21.85 0.13
C THR A 134 5.12 23.03 0.76
N ASP A 135 4.47 23.80 1.62
CA ASP A 135 5.13 24.88 2.40
C ASP A 135 6.07 24.34 3.49
N LYS A 136 6.00 23.04 3.76
CA LYS A 136 6.81 22.25 4.70
C LYS A 136 7.14 20.89 4.10
N PRO A 137 8.04 20.09 4.73
CA PRO A 137 8.16 18.68 4.38
C PRO A 137 6.78 18.01 4.35
N LEU A 138 6.51 17.23 3.32
CA LEU A 138 5.19 16.65 3.07
C LEU A 138 5.24 15.13 3.17
N ILE A 139 4.28 14.55 3.90
CA ILE A 139 3.97 13.13 3.87
C ILE A 139 2.60 12.92 3.20
N ILE A 140 2.55 12.09 2.16
CA ILE A 140 1.32 11.66 1.50
C ILE A 140 1.04 10.24 1.97
N ILE A 141 -0.04 10.04 2.70
CA ILE A 141 -0.35 8.76 3.34
C ILE A 141 -1.85 8.47 3.33
N ASN A 142 -2.20 7.22 3.11
CA ASN A 142 -3.55 6.69 3.28
C ASN A 142 -3.50 5.33 3.96
N GLU A 143 -4.25 5.14 5.03
CA GLU A 143 -4.39 3.86 5.72
C GLU A 143 -5.64 3.13 5.22
N ALA A 144 -5.65 2.74 3.95
CA ALA A 144 -6.76 2.04 3.31
C ALA A 144 -6.26 0.84 2.51
N MET A 145 -7.17 0.05 1.95
CA MET A 145 -6.82 -1.06 1.05
C MET A 145 -6.10 -0.61 -0.22
N GLN A 146 -6.13 0.67 -0.50
CA GLN A 146 -5.43 1.27 -1.64
C GLN A 146 -4.96 2.67 -1.29
N PHE A 147 -3.76 2.98 -1.70
CA PHE A 147 -3.21 4.34 -1.62
C PHE A 147 -4.02 5.28 -2.51
N SER A 148 -4.24 4.91 -3.76
CA SER A 148 -5.10 5.63 -4.69
C SER A 148 -5.45 4.77 -5.91
N ALA A 149 -6.72 4.80 -6.31
CA ALA A 149 -7.19 4.19 -7.55
C ALA A 149 -6.82 5.01 -8.81
N GLY A 150 -6.10 6.11 -8.64
CA GLY A 150 -5.76 7.03 -9.73
C GLY A 150 -6.80 8.11 -9.96
N VAL A 151 -6.84 8.67 -11.16
CA VAL A 151 -7.76 9.77 -11.50
C VAL A 151 -9.23 9.35 -11.35
N ASN A 152 -10.02 10.24 -10.76
CA ASN A 152 -11.46 10.06 -10.62
C ASN A 152 -12.14 10.12 -12.00
N LEU A 153 -12.41 8.96 -12.57
CA LEU A 153 -13.01 8.85 -13.90
C LEU A 153 -14.40 9.48 -13.96
N SER A 154 -15.21 9.37 -12.89
CA SER A 154 -16.53 10.00 -12.86
C SER A 154 -16.44 11.53 -12.96
N TYR A 155 -15.41 12.13 -12.35
CA TYR A 155 -15.15 13.56 -12.46
C TYR A 155 -14.84 13.95 -13.91
N THR A 156 -13.99 13.18 -14.59
CA THR A 156 -13.61 13.45 -16.00
C THR A 156 -14.77 13.18 -16.95
N MET A 157 -15.54 12.10 -16.73
CA MET A 157 -16.69 11.76 -17.58
C MET A 157 -17.78 12.81 -17.55
N ASN A 158 -18.01 13.46 -16.41
CA ASN A 158 -18.97 14.58 -16.31
C ASN A 158 -18.67 15.73 -17.29
N PHE A 159 -17.40 15.98 -17.62
CA PHE A 159 -17.02 16.96 -18.63
C PHE A 159 -17.16 16.39 -20.04
N ALA A 160 -16.77 15.13 -20.25
CA ALA A 160 -16.87 14.47 -21.56
C ALA A 160 -18.32 14.37 -22.02
N ASP A 161 -19.26 14.00 -21.15
CA ASP A 161 -20.69 13.90 -21.44
C ASP A 161 -21.30 15.27 -21.86
N LYS A 162 -20.71 16.36 -21.39
CA LYS A 162 -21.10 17.74 -21.77
C LYS A 162 -20.36 18.26 -22.98
N GLY A 163 -19.43 17.48 -23.56
CA GLY A 163 -18.55 17.94 -24.64
C GLY A 163 -17.52 19.01 -24.20
N ASP A 164 -17.30 19.15 -22.88
CA ASP A 164 -16.37 20.14 -22.32
C ASP A 164 -14.93 19.57 -22.22
N PHE A 165 -14.36 19.31 -23.37
CA PHE A 165 -12.98 18.81 -23.47
C PHE A 165 -11.94 19.81 -22.96
N LYS A 166 -12.26 21.12 -22.97
CA LYS A 166 -11.36 22.16 -22.42
C LYS A 166 -11.17 22.01 -20.92
N SER A 167 -12.22 21.63 -20.16
CA SER A 167 -12.10 21.37 -18.74
C SER A 167 -11.29 20.11 -18.45
N ILE A 168 -11.39 19.08 -19.30
CA ILE A 168 -10.54 17.89 -19.22
C ILE A 168 -9.08 18.27 -19.43
N GLU A 169 -8.78 19.02 -20.51
CA GLU A 169 -7.41 19.48 -20.80
C GLU A 169 -6.83 20.31 -19.65
N LYS A 170 -7.61 21.24 -19.09
CA LYS A 170 -7.21 22.02 -17.91
C LYS A 170 -6.89 21.14 -16.71
N PHE A 171 -7.71 20.13 -16.45
CA PHE A 171 -7.48 19.21 -15.34
C PHE A 171 -6.21 18.39 -15.55
N VAL A 172 -6.01 17.81 -16.74
CA VAL A 172 -4.80 17.04 -17.07
C VAL A 172 -3.55 17.92 -16.91
N LYS A 173 -3.59 19.14 -17.42
CA LYS A 173 -2.49 20.09 -17.27
C LYS A 173 -2.22 20.43 -15.81
N TYR A 174 -3.26 20.68 -15.02
CA TYR A 174 -3.12 20.95 -13.60
C TYR A 174 -2.54 19.77 -12.82
N PHE A 175 -2.97 18.55 -13.16
CA PHE A 175 -2.42 17.32 -12.60
C PHE A 175 -0.91 17.21 -12.88
N GLN A 176 -0.50 17.38 -14.11
CA GLN A 176 0.90 17.35 -14.53
C GLN A 176 1.73 18.45 -13.85
N GLU A 177 1.19 19.66 -13.74
CA GLU A 177 1.84 20.78 -13.05
C GLU A 177 2.00 20.50 -11.56
N THR A 178 1.01 19.88 -10.92
CA THR A 178 1.10 19.48 -9.51
C THR A 178 2.14 18.37 -9.32
N CYS A 179 2.17 17.35 -10.17
CA CYS A 179 3.22 16.33 -10.17
C CYS A 179 4.61 16.95 -10.30
N LYS A 180 4.76 17.89 -11.24
CA LYS A 180 6.01 18.64 -11.42
C LYS A 180 6.35 19.48 -10.17
N HIS A 181 5.35 20.09 -9.52
CA HIS A 181 5.51 20.87 -8.32
C HIS A 181 6.00 20.00 -7.14
N LEU A 182 5.46 18.80 -6.97
CA LEU A 182 5.93 17.84 -5.95
C LEU A 182 7.39 17.46 -6.21
N LYS A 183 7.72 17.09 -7.45
CA LYS A 183 9.08 16.67 -7.84
C LYS A 183 10.15 17.72 -7.55
N TYR A 184 9.82 18.99 -7.76
CA TYR A 184 10.74 20.11 -7.58
C TYR A 184 10.40 20.95 -6.35
N SER A 185 9.68 20.37 -5.39
CA SER A 185 9.37 21.01 -4.12
C SER A 185 10.65 21.43 -3.38
N LYS A 186 10.60 22.59 -2.73
CA LYS A 186 11.68 23.07 -1.89
C LYS A 186 11.94 22.16 -0.68
N PHE A 187 10.91 21.52 -0.18
CA PHE A 187 10.95 20.62 0.95
C PHE A 187 10.77 19.17 0.49
N PRO A 188 11.32 18.19 1.23
CA PRO A 188 11.16 16.79 0.86
C PRO A 188 9.69 16.36 0.84
N VAL A 189 9.35 15.55 -0.15
CA VAL A 189 8.05 14.88 -0.27
C VAL A 189 8.27 13.38 -0.08
N VAL A 190 7.56 12.79 0.86
CA VAL A 190 7.57 11.36 1.15
C VAL A 190 6.18 10.79 0.90
N SER A 191 6.07 9.72 0.15
CA SER A 191 4.83 8.97 0.04
C SER A 191 4.92 7.67 0.82
N ALA A 192 3.88 7.39 1.60
CA ALA A 192 3.72 6.17 2.39
C ALA A 192 2.51 5.37 1.88
N PRO A 193 2.66 4.65 0.76
CA PRO A 193 1.55 3.89 0.19
C PRO A 193 1.22 2.67 1.04
N SER A 194 -0.08 2.49 1.31
CA SER A 194 -0.65 1.26 1.82
C SER A 194 -1.57 0.66 0.74
N GLY A 195 -1.30 -0.57 0.32
CA GLY A 195 -2.06 -1.23 -0.73
C GLY A 195 -1.80 -0.68 -2.14
N LEU A 196 -2.83 -0.70 -2.99
CA LEU A 196 -2.68 -0.40 -4.42
C LEU A 196 -2.47 1.09 -4.70
N ALA A 197 -1.53 1.41 -5.58
CA ALA A 197 -1.32 2.73 -6.16
C ALA A 197 -1.43 2.61 -7.69
N LEU A 198 -2.54 3.05 -8.26
CA LEU A 198 -2.87 2.85 -9.67
C LEU A 198 -2.89 4.17 -10.44
N GLY A 199 -2.50 4.13 -11.73
CA GLY A 199 -2.57 5.26 -12.64
C GLY A 199 -2.01 6.55 -12.02
N GLY A 200 -2.83 7.61 -11.93
CA GLY A 200 -2.44 8.89 -11.33
C GLY A 200 -1.95 8.79 -9.87
N GLY A 201 -2.41 7.80 -9.10
CA GLY A 201 -1.89 7.54 -7.76
C GLY A 201 -0.43 7.09 -7.79
N PHE A 202 -0.06 6.23 -8.73
CA PHE A 202 1.33 5.83 -8.96
C PHE A 202 2.16 7.01 -9.51
N GLU A 203 1.58 7.83 -10.39
CA GLU A 203 2.25 9.02 -10.89
C GLU A 203 2.64 9.98 -9.76
N VAL A 204 1.75 10.20 -8.78
CA VAL A 204 2.06 11.00 -7.58
C VAL A 204 3.20 10.37 -6.78
N LEU A 205 3.19 9.04 -6.57
CA LEU A 205 4.30 8.35 -5.88
C LEU A 205 5.64 8.59 -6.57
N CYS A 206 5.68 8.52 -7.89
CA CYS A 206 6.90 8.72 -8.67
C CYS A 206 7.50 10.13 -8.55
N GLN A 207 6.75 11.11 -8.03
CA GLN A 207 7.23 12.46 -7.82
C GLN A 207 7.79 12.68 -6.40
N SER A 208 7.64 11.71 -5.52
CA SER A 208 8.18 11.80 -4.16
C SER A 208 9.70 11.61 -4.15
N ASN A 209 10.37 12.29 -3.23
CA ASN A 209 11.81 12.09 -3.00
C ASN A 209 12.07 10.72 -2.37
N PHE A 210 11.10 10.20 -1.63
CA PHE A 210 11.19 8.92 -0.95
C PHE A 210 9.82 8.24 -0.91
N VAL A 211 9.81 6.92 -1.08
CA VAL A 211 8.62 6.08 -0.94
C VAL A 211 8.89 5.07 0.17
N ALA A 212 8.05 5.08 1.21
CA ALA A 212 8.10 4.15 2.34
C ALA A 212 6.88 3.24 2.28
N SER A 213 7.05 1.97 1.95
CA SER A 213 6.00 0.94 1.86
C SER A 213 6.22 -0.18 2.89
#